data_014cd11756fee4a8feb05902308911ea
#
_entry.id   014cd11756fee4a8feb05902308911ea
#
_cell.length_a   1.000
_cell.length_b   1.000
_cell.length_c   1.000
_cell.angle_alpha   90.00
_cell.angle_beta   90.00
_cell.angle_gamma   90.00
#
_symmetry.space_group_name_H-M   'P 1'
#
loop_
_entity.id
_entity.type
_entity.pdbx_description
1 polymer ?
#
loop_
_entity_poly.entity_id
_entity_poly.type
_entity_poly.pdbx_seq_one_letter_code
_entity_poly.pdbx_strand_id
1 'polypeptide(L)'
;MNFFSLYCFDKVVDGRDDAHPGVSNESTRKMLKKYFSKPADFGEWKKDPFLGLVTFRLIQNDFGWDLFKRTFSRYHALTEDTRPKSNGQKRDRLVKYLSESASRNFAPYFLAWGIPLSEEVQAELKKLPMWMPYNFPPTPLDLR
;
A
#
# COMPACT_ATOMS: atom_id res chain seq x y z
N MET A 1 5.35 4.21 14.38
CA MET A 1 4.34 3.11 14.30
C MET A 1 4.50 2.37 12.98
N ASN A 2 4.39 1.07 12.97
CA ASN A 2 4.41 0.27 11.74
C ASN A 2 3.05 -0.38 11.47
N PHE A 3 2.89 -1.01 10.30
CA PHE A 3 1.63 -1.60 9.87
C PHE A 3 1.13 -2.72 10.79
N PHE A 4 2.04 -3.51 11.34
CA PHE A 4 1.69 -4.56 12.31
C PHE A 4 1.19 -3.99 13.64
N SER A 5 1.67 -2.82 14.04
CA SER A 5 1.14 -2.15 15.23
C SER A 5 -0.33 -1.77 15.06
N LEU A 6 -0.75 -1.32 13.86
CA LEU A 6 -2.17 -1.07 13.56
C LEU A 6 -3.01 -2.34 13.71
N TYR A 7 -2.51 -3.48 13.22
CA TYR A 7 -3.19 -4.76 13.39
C TYR A 7 -3.36 -5.13 14.88
N CYS A 8 -2.30 -4.93 15.68
CA CYS A 8 -2.38 -5.19 17.12
C CYS A 8 -3.40 -4.27 17.81
N PHE A 9 -3.44 -2.99 17.47
CA PHE A 9 -4.45 -2.08 18.01
C PHE A 9 -5.87 -2.52 17.67
N ASP A 10 -6.13 -2.89 16.44
CA ASP A 10 -7.46 -3.31 15.99
C ASP A 10 -7.89 -4.67 16.55
N LYS A 11 -7.01 -5.68 16.50
CA LYS A 11 -7.39 -7.08 16.74
C LYS A 11 -7.00 -7.64 18.09
N VAL A 12 -6.00 -7.08 18.75
CA VAL A 12 -5.49 -7.62 20.02
C VAL A 12 -5.91 -6.78 21.21
N VAL A 13 -5.90 -5.45 21.06
CA VAL A 13 -6.20 -4.51 22.14
C VAL A 13 -7.63 -3.99 22.08
N ASP A 14 -8.38 -4.35 21.03
CA ASP A 14 -9.73 -3.83 20.74
C ASP A 14 -9.77 -2.29 20.75
N GLY A 15 -8.69 -1.69 20.29
CA GLY A 15 -8.53 -0.25 20.16
C GLY A 15 -8.83 0.21 18.75
N ARG A 16 -9.01 1.52 18.58
CA ARG A 16 -9.16 2.10 17.24
C ARG A 16 -7.80 2.16 16.56
N ASP A 17 -7.71 1.65 15.35
CA ASP A 17 -6.49 1.68 14.53
C ASP A 17 -6.10 3.10 14.08
N ASP A 18 -7.03 4.07 14.16
CA ASP A 18 -6.81 5.49 13.88
C ASP A 18 -6.49 6.34 15.13
N ALA A 19 -6.37 5.70 16.29
CA ALA A 19 -6.15 6.41 17.58
C ALA A 19 -4.76 7.07 17.66
N HIS A 20 -3.77 6.59 16.93
CA HIS A 20 -2.45 7.21 16.92
C HIS A 20 -2.49 8.53 16.14
N PRO A 21 -1.98 9.65 16.70
CA PRO A 21 -2.05 10.97 16.05
C PRO A 21 -1.46 11.00 14.63
N GLY A 22 -0.42 10.21 14.34
CA GLY A 22 0.22 10.14 13.03
C GLY A 22 -0.62 9.48 11.93
N VAL A 23 -1.70 8.78 12.29
CA VAL A 23 -2.60 8.11 11.34
C VAL A 23 -4.06 8.54 11.50
N SER A 24 -4.33 9.58 12.29
CA SER A 24 -5.64 10.19 12.36
C SER A 24 -6.08 10.70 10.98
N ASN A 25 -7.38 10.82 10.76
CA ASN A 25 -7.91 11.32 9.49
C ASN A 25 -7.36 12.71 9.12
N GLU A 26 -7.18 13.58 10.12
CA GLU A 26 -6.61 14.91 9.90
C GLU A 26 -5.14 14.85 9.48
N SER A 27 -4.32 14.07 10.18
CA SER A 27 -2.90 13.89 9.85
C SER A 27 -2.72 13.24 8.47
N THR A 28 -3.53 12.25 8.15
CA THR A 28 -3.54 11.59 6.84
C THR A 28 -3.87 12.60 5.74
N ARG A 29 -4.90 13.42 5.91
CA ARG A 29 -5.28 14.45 4.93
C ARG A 29 -4.16 15.47 4.73
N LYS A 30 -3.57 15.98 5.79
CA LYS A 30 -2.42 16.91 5.71
C LYS A 30 -1.24 16.31 4.98
N MET A 31 -0.93 15.06 5.26
CA MET A 31 0.16 14.31 4.62
C MET A 31 -0.10 14.12 3.12
N LEU A 32 -1.30 13.68 2.74
CA LEU A 32 -1.69 13.50 1.33
C LEU A 32 -1.64 14.84 0.59
N LYS A 33 -2.16 15.90 1.19
CA LYS A 33 -2.10 17.26 0.63
C LYS A 33 -0.66 17.69 0.35
N LYS A 34 0.23 17.50 1.31
CA LYS A 34 1.65 17.85 1.18
C LYS A 34 2.33 17.01 0.11
N TYR A 35 2.12 15.70 0.11
CA TYR A 35 2.77 14.78 -0.82
C TYR A 35 2.30 15.00 -2.26
N PHE A 36 1.01 15.10 -2.50
CA PHE A 36 0.43 15.27 -3.83
C PHE A 36 0.33 16.73 -4.31
N SER A 37 0.87 17.70 -3.55
CA SER A 37 1.02 19.09 -4.04
C SER A 37 2.05 19.22 -5.17
N LYS A 38 2.87 18.21 -5.37
CA LYS A 38 3.88 18.06 -6.42
C LYS A 38 3.79 16.66 -7.02
N PRO A 39 4.41 16.38 -8.17
CA PRO A 39 4.47 15.04 -8.73
C PRO A 39 4.99 14.02 -7.71
N ALA A 40 4.34 12.85 -7.63
CA ALA A 40 4.73 11.80 -6.70
C ALA A 40 6.17 11.32 -6.98
N ASP A 41 6.95 11.19 -5.93
CA ASP A 41 8.37 10.84 -5.99
C ASP A 41 8.71 9.71 -5.02
N PHE A 42 9.28 8.64 -5.53
CA PHE A 42 9.62 7.46 -4.73
C PHE A 42 10.70 7.75 -3.67
N GLY A 43 11.64 8.65 -3.97
CA GLY A 43 12.66 9.07 -3.01
C GLY A 43 12.05 9.74 -1.78
N GLU A 44 11.08 10.62 -2.00
CA GLU A 44 10.33 11.29 -0.94
C GLU A 44 9.45 10.30 -0.18
N TRP A 45 8.75 9.40 -0.89
CA TRP A 45 7.92 8.37 -0.28
C TRP A 45 8.72 7.49 0.69
N LYS A 46 9.93 7.07 0.32
CA LYS A 46 10.79 6.23 1.16
C LYS A 46 11.26 6.91 2.44
N LYS A 47 11.37 8.23 2.45
CA LYS A 47 11.87 8.99 3.60
C LYS A 47 10.83 9.14 4.70
N ASP A 48 9.56 9.00 4.38
CA ASP A 48 8.47 9.19 5.35
C ASP A 48 7.75 7.86 5.61
N PRO A 49 8.01 7.22 6.76
CA PRO A 49 7.37 5.94 7.10
C PRO A 49 5.84 6.03 7.21
N PHE A 50 5.28 7.20 7.49
CA PHE A 50 3.83 7.39 7.53
C PHE A 50 3.20 7.38 6.14
N LEU A 51 3.90 7.81 5.09
CA LEU A 51 3.44 7.64 3.70
C LEU A 51 3.30 6.14 3.36
N GLY A 52 4.29 5.33 3.73
CA GLY A 52 4.21 3.88 3.58
C GLY A 52 3.04 3.28 4.35
N LEU A 53 2.86 3.70 5.60
CA LEU A 53 1.77 3.23 6.43
C LEU A 53 0.39 3.55 5.82
N VAL A 54 0.18 4.79 5.36
CA VAL A 54 -1.07 5.22 4.72
C VAL A 54 -1.30 4.47 3.40
N THR A 55 -0.24 4.22 2.62
CA THR A 55 -0.33 3.44 1.38
C THR A 55 -0.98 2.07 1.62
N PHE A 56 -0.54 1.34 2.63
CA PHE A 56 -1.11 0.03 2.96
C PHE A 56 -2.45 0.11 3.70
N ARG A 57 -2.64 1.15 4.51
CA ARG A 57 -3.90 1.35 5.22
C ARG A 57 -5.08 1.60 4.28
N LEU A 58 -4.89 2.34 3.19
CA LEU A 58 -5.95 2.54 2.19
C LEU A 58 -6.40 1.21 1.56
N ILE A 59 -5.47 0.29 1.31
CA ILE A 59 -5.79 -1.07 0.87
C ILE A 59 -6.54 -1.82 1.97
N GLN A 60 -6.06 -1.73 3.21
CA GLN A 60 -6.66 -2.43 4.35
C GLN A 60 -8.10 -1.95 4.62
N ASN A 61 -8.39 -0.67 4.44
CA ASN A 61 -9.73 -0.13 4.62
C ASN A 61 -10.76 -0.80 3.69
N ASP A 62 -10.38 -1.10 2.45
CA ASP A 62 -11.28 -1.70 1.46
C ASP A 62 -11.31 -3.24 1.50
N PHE A 63 -10.20 -3.88 1.85
CA PHE A 63 -10.03 -5.34 1.76
C PHE A 63 -9.86 -6.05 3.09
N GLY A 64 -9.66 -5.31 4.18
CA GLY A 64 -9.47 -5.89 5.51
C GLY A 64 -8.09 -6.54 5.73
N TRP A 65 -7.88 -7.03 6.94
CA TRP A 65 -6.63 -7.67 7.35
C TRP A 65 -6.39 -9.03 6.69
N ASP A 66 -7.44 -9.74 6.32
CA ASP A 66 -7.33 -11.08 5.73
C ASP A 66 -6.61 -11.08 4.38
N LEU A 67 -6.70 -9.98 3.62
CA LEU A 67 -5.90 -9.80 2.41
C LEU A 67 -4.41 -9.91 2.73
N PHE A 68 -3.96 -9.20 3.76
CA PHE A 68 -2.55 -9.19 4.16
C PHE A 68 -2.11 -10.54 4.70
N LYS A 69 -2.95 -11.22 5.48
CA LYS A 69 -2.66 -12.59 5.97
C LYS A 69 -2.47 -13.55 4.80
N ARG A 70 -3.38 -13.54 3.82
CA ARG A 70 -3.26 -14.38 2.62
C ARG A 70 -2.01 -14.02 1.81
N THR A 71 -1.74 -12.73 1.65
CA THR A 71 -0.56 -12.25 0.92
C THR A 71 0.73 -12.72 1.59
N PHE A 72 0.87 -12.51 2.89
CA PHE A 72 2.08 -12.88 3.60
C PHE A 72 2.26 -14.39 3.75
N SER A 73 1.17 -15.16 3.83
CA SER A 73 1.28 -16.63 3.86
C SER A 73 1.93 -17.19 2.59
N ARG A 74 1.80 -16.52 1.45
CA ARG A 74 2.44 -16.94 0.19
C ARG A 74 3.97 -16.85 0.24
N TYR A 75 4.51 -15.95 1.07
CA TYR A 75 5.96 -15.84 1.24
C TYR A 75 6.57 -17.04 1.95
N HIS A 76 5.81 -17.75 2.80
CA HIS A 76 6.29 -18.96 3.45
C HIS A 76 6.54 -20.11 2.48
N ALA A 77 5.89 -20.10 1.32
CA ALA A 77 6.11 -21.11 0.28
C ALA A 77 7.34 -20.82 -0.60
N LEU A 78 7.98 -19.66 -0.45
CA LEU A 78 9.17 -19.31 -1.22
C LEU A 78 10.40 -20.07 -0.74
N THR A 79 11.10 -20.69 -1.69
CA THR A 79 12.41 -21.27 -1.48
C THR A 79 13.51 -20.23 -1.64
N GLU A 80 14.75 -20.55 -1.27
CA GLU A 80 15.90 -19.67 -1.44
C GLU A 80 16.05 -19.19 -2.90
N ASP A 81 15.82 -20.10 -3.87
CA ASP A 81 15.93 -19.81 -5.29
C ASP A 81 14.81 -18.87 -5.81
N THR A 82 13.63 -18.95 -5.21
CA THR A 82 12.44 -18.20 -5.65
C THR A 82 12.24 -16.88 -4.89
N ARG A 83 13.03 -16.61 -3.86
CA ARG A 83 12.97 -15.35 -3.11
C ARG A 83 13.43 -14.17 -3.96
N PRO A 84 12.73 -13.04 -3.89
CA PRO A 84 13.18 -11.82 -4.57
C PRO A 84 14.49 -11.33 -3.95
N LYS A 85 15.49 -11.04 -4.78
CA LYS A 85 16.84 -10.67 -4.37
C LYS A 85 17.07 -9.17 -4.39
N SER A 86 16.59 -8.47 -5.41
CA SER A 86 16.70 -7.00 -5.52
C SER A 86 15.50 -6.29 -4.92
N ASN A 87 15.65 -5.01 -4.59
CA ASN A 87 14.55 -4.19 -4.11
C ASN A 87 13.43 -4.04 -5.14
N GLY A 88 13.76 -3.99 -6.44
CA GLY A 88 12.78 -4.00 -7.52
C GLY A 88 11.94 -5.28 -7.51
N GLN A 89 12.60 -6.43 -7.45
CA GLN A 89 11.92 -7.73 -7.35
C GLN A 89 11.05 -7.87 -6.11
N LYS A 90 11.48 -7.29 -4.98
CA LYS A 90 10.67 -7.29 -3.73
C LYS A 90 9.39 -6.47 -3.89
N ARG A 91 9.48 -5.29 -4.53
CA ARG A 91 8.30 -4.47 -4.83
C ARG A 91 7.34 -5.19 -5.78
N ASP A 92 7.83 -5.69 -6.88
CA ASP A 92 7.05 -6.42 -7.88
C ASP A 92 6.35 -7.64 -7.26
N ARG A 93 7.06 -8.40 -6.47
CA ARG A 93 6.51 -9.58 -5.77
C ARG A 93 5.40 -9.20 -4.80
N LEU A 94 5.61 -8.14 -4.02
CA LEU A 94 4.60 -7.68 -3.06
C LEU A 94 3.33 -7.23 -3.79
N VAL A 95 3.45 -6.39 -4.81
CA VAL A 95 2.30 -5.89 -5.56
C VAL A 95 1.59 -7.02 -6.30
N LYS A 96 2.33 -7.96 -6.89
CA LYS A 96 1.76 -9.14 -7.52
C LYS A 96 0.96 -9.99 -6.54
N TYR A 97 1.53 -10.32 -5.39
CA TYR A 97 0.86 -11.16 -4.39
C TYR A 97 -0.37 -10.48 -3.79
N LEU A 98 -0.30 -9.18 -3.48
CA LEU A 98 -1.46 -8.40 -3.05
C LEU A 98 -2.56 -8.41 -4.11
N SER A 99 -2.21 -8.14 -5.36
CA SER A 99 -3.16 -8.06 -6.48
C SER A 99 -3.86 -9.40 -6.72
N GLU A 100 -3.11 -10.48 -6.77
CA GLU A 100 -3.66 -11.82 -6.98
C GLU A 100 -4.52 -12.27 -5.79
N SER A 101 -4.10 -11.97 -4.55
CA SER A 101 -4.87 -12.30 -3.34
C SER A 101 -6.18 -11.52 -3.24
N ALA A 102 -6.22 -10.30 -3.78
CA ALA A 102 -7.43 -9.45 -3.82
C ALA A 102 -8.26 -9.66 -5.10
N SER A 103 -7.74 -10.35 -6.10
CA SER A 103 -8.30 -10.39 -7.47
C SER A 103 -8.53 -8.99 -8.05
N ARG A 104 -7.59 -8.08 -7.80
CA ARG A 104 -7.59 -6.70 -8.25
C ARG A 104 -6.20 -6.27 -8.67
N ASN A 105 -6.11 -5.45 -9.70
CA ASN A 105 -4.84 -4.87 -10.16
C ASN A 105 -4.48 -3.65 -9.31
N PHE A 106 -3.51 -3.79 -8.43
CA PHE A 106 -2.98 -2.68 -7.62
C PHE A 106 -1.84 -1.91 -8.28
N ALA A 107 -1.33 -2.34 -9.43
CA ALA A 107 -0.20 -1.67 -10.06
C ALA A 107 -0.45 -0.17 -10.31
N PRO A 108 -1.60 0.28 -10.86
CA PRO A 108 -1.88 1.71 -11.03
C PRO A 108 -1.86 2.49 -9.73
N TYR A 109 -2.32 1.89 -8.63
CA TYR A 109 -2.31 2.51 -7.32
C TYR A 109 -0.89 2.76 -6.80
N PHE A 110 -0.02 1.75 -6.87
CA PHE A 110 1.38 1.90 -6.44
C PHE A 110 2.15 2.90 -7.33
N LEU A 111 1.89 2.88 -8.64
CA LEU A 111 2.48 3.84 -9.57
C LEU A 111 2.02 5.27 -9.28
N ALA A 112 0.78 5.48 -8.86
CA ALA A 112 0.27 6.79 -8.46
C ALA A 112 1.00 7.35 -7.23
N TRP A 113 1.51 6.51 -6.35
CA TRP A 113 2.41 6.89 -5.25
C TRP A 113 3.85 7.18 -5.70
N GLY A 114 4.17 6.99 -6.97
CA GLY A 114 5.54 7.10 -7.49
C GLY A 114 6.40 5.86 -7.26
N ILE A 115 5.82 4.76 -6.76
CA ILE A 115 6.54 3.52 -6.48
C ILE A 115 6.79 2.79 -7.81
N PRO A 116 8.07 2.60 -8.23
CA PRO A 116 8.36 1.99 -9.52
C PRO A 116 8.08 0.49 -9.52
N LEU A 117 7.45 0.01 -10.59
CA LEU A 117 7.19 -1.40 -10.86
C LEU A 117 7.73 -1.75 -12.23
N SER A 118 8.18 -3.01 -12.42
CA SER A 118 8.61 -3.49 -13.73
C SER A 118 7.46 -3.54 -14.73
N GLU A 119 7.77 -3.40 -16.02
CA GLU A 119 6.78 -3.55 -17.09
C GLU A 119 6.17 -4.96 -17.12
N GLU A 120 6.98 -5.97 -16.75
CA GLU A 120 6.56 -7.36 -16.68
C GLU A 120 5.39 -7.55 -15.69
N VAL A 121 5.55 -7.09 -14.43
CA VAL A 121 4.49 -7.24 -13.43
C VAL A 121 3.26 -6.41 -13.77
N GLN A 122 3.44 -5.22 -14.34
CA GLN A 122 2.34 -4.40 -14.81
C GLN A 122 1.54 -5.12 -15.91
N ALA A 123 2.23 -5.76 -16.88
CA ALA A 123 1.58 -6.52 -17.95
C ALA A 123 0.83 -7.74 -17.40
N GLU A 124 1.43 -8.49 -16.49
CA GLU A 124 0.78 -9.64 -15.85
C GLU A 124 -0.51 -9.27 -15.12
N LEU A 125 -0.50 -8.12 -14.45
CA LEU A 125 -1.64 -7.68 -13.62
C LEU A 125 -2.77 -7.03 -14.44
N LYS A 126 -2.55 -6.66 -15.71
CA LYS A 126 -3.59 -6.09 -16.59
C LYS A 126 -4.81 -7.00 -16.77
N LYS A 127 -4.67 -8.30 -16.57
CA LYS A 127 -5.77 -9.28 -16.63
C LYS A 127 -6.78 -9.13 -15.48
N LEU A 128 -6.38 -8.48 -14.39
CA LEU A 128 -7.22 -8.23 -13.22
C LEU A 128 -7.90 -6.85 -13.33
N PRO A 129 -9.13 -6.71 -12.82
CA PRO A 129 -9.79 -5.42 -12.80
C PRO A 129 -9.01 -4.43 -11.92
N MET A 130 -8.85 -3.21 -12.41
CA MET A 130 -8.14 -2.14 -11.70
C MET A 130 -8.86 -1.79 -10.40
N TRP A 131 -8.07 -1.54 -9.35
CA TRP A 131 -8.54 -0.94 -8.12
C TRP A 131 -7.82 0.36 -7.84
N MET A 132 -8.57 1.33 -7.36
CA MET A 132 -8.08 2.60 -6.86
C MET A 132 -8.98 3.04 -5.71
N PRO A 133 -8.45 3.57 -4.60
CA PRO A 133 -9.29 4.16 -3.57
C PRO A 133 -10.14 5.29 -4.13
N TYR A 134 -11.29 5.53 -3.51
CA TYR A 134 -12.14 6.65 -3.89
C TYR A 134 -11.38 7.98 -3.80
N ASN A 135 -11.51 8.82 -4.83
CA ASN A 135 -10.81 10.11 -4.94
C ASN A 135 -9.28 10.02 -4.75
N PHE A 136 -8.66 9.01 -5.33
CA PHE A 136 -7.21 8.85 -5.28
C PHE A 136 -6.59 8.83 -6.70
N PRO A 137 -5.45 9.49 -6.97
CA PRO A 137 -4.82 10.46 -6.06
C PRO A 137 -5.71 11.68 -5.80
N PRO A 138 -5.67 12.23 -4.57
CA PRO A 138 -6.56 13.32 -4.23
C PRO A 138 -6.25 14.57 -5.07
N THR A 139 -7.28 15.20 -5.57
CA THR A 139 -7.16 16.46 -6.28
C THR A 139 -7.03 17.64 -5.30
N PRO A 140 -6.54 18.81 -5.73
CA PRO A 140 -6.54 20.00 -4.88
C PRO A 140 -7.91 20.38 -4.32
N LEU A 141 -9.00 20.02 -5.01
CA LEU A 141 -10.37 20.26 -4.56
C LEU A 141 -10.75 19.33 -3.39
N ASP A 142 -10.30 18.07 -3.43
CA ASP A 142 -10.60 17.07 -2.38
C ASP A 142 -9.84 17.35 -1.08
N LEU A 143 -8.78 18.17 -1.14
CA LEU A 143 -7.90 18.48 -0.03
C LEU A 143 -8.16 19.86 0.62
N ARG A 144 -9.19 20.56 0.17
CA ARG A 144 -9.63 21.84 0.74
C ARG A 144 -10.36 21.70 2.06
#